data_980f96740f8369da8841da613a2366cf
#
_entry.id   980f96740f8369da8841da613a2366cf
#
_cell.length_a   1.000
_cell.length_b   1.000
_cell.length_c   1.000
_cell.angle_alpha   90.00
_cell.angle_beta   90.00
_cell.angle_gamma   90.00
#
_symmetry.space_group_name_H-M   'P 1'
#
loop_
_entity.id
_entity.type
_entity.pdbx_description
1 polymer ?
#
loop_
_entity_poly.entity_id
_entity_poly.type
_entity_poly.pdbx_seq_one_letter_code
_entity_poly.pdbx_strand_id
1 'polypeptide(L)'
;MAAALVLCSACGKKDTSVNGVTQEAQASSTEAESLYKEGAGYVGEEDYESAIESLLKCIELDPNYSKAYIQLSKAYIGNEEYDEAETILKQGYEKTKDPSLEKEQENCIRSICQVLTDNEDYETAIPWLLKLQEIDGVTVENSLQLSEAYSMMDDYENAVAVLQKADQNDESIKSALLEARISYGQYCYDEGKNDQAIETLKAVIDEAPDRIDAYSMLITVYVDTGKAKEAESIVQSGLERFVNQNSTVTDEQLDEFLNSASSYYMELEDMDACLKFWEKAASMRPGNKSYKEELDSYRSSAADEAYAKADELLEAGDVEGASKYYKRAFALAPSNYDAGVISGGDYTYCLNKDGSWRLGWYTDETGGSYYFSSAAGRLYASAVTGYQQLDGAVYYFEDDGRMLVDDTTPDGRFADVDGKLLDHNPYEDDETAGDETDAA
;
A
#
# COMPACT_ATOMS: atom_id res chain seq x y z
N MET A 1 -53.76 24.44 -42.39
CA MET A 1 -54.78 25.16 -43.20
C MET A 1 -54.65 24.68 -44.63
N ALA A 2 -55.72 24.12 -45.16
CA ALA A 2 -55.86 23.58 -46.48
C ALA A 2 -55.86 24.67 -47.54
N ALA A 3 -55.23 24.42 -48.65
CA ALA A 3 -55.49 25.12 -49.93
C ALA A 3 -55.10 24.12 -51.06
N ALA A 4 -56.03 23.42 -51.52
CA ALA A 4 -56.92 23.68 -52.64
C ALA A 4 -56.25 23.43 -54.01
N LEU A 5 -56.63 22.27 -54.59
CA LEU A 5 -56.49 21.89 -55.99
C LEU A 5 -57.00 22.97 -56.92
N VAL A 6 -56.26 23.25 -57.95
CA VAL A 6 -56.86 23.75 -59.21
C VAL A 6 -56.41 22.81 -60.34
N LEU A 7 -57.36 21.99 -60.80
CA LEU A 7 -57.33 21.31 -62.06
C LEU A 7 -57.49 22.29 -63.21
N CYS A 8 -56.55 22.36 -64.11
CA CYS A 8 -56.81 22.90 -65.44
C CYS A 8 -56.40 21.92 -66.52
N SER A 9 -57.41 21.34 -67.15
CA SER A 9 -57.28 20.47 -68.33
C SER A 9 -57.01 21.36 -69.53
N ALA A 10 -55.93 21.08 -70.28
CA ALA A 10 -55.84 21.40 -71.67
C ALA A 10 -54.93 20.45 -72.40
N CYS A 11 -55.50 19.89 -73.37
CA CYS A 11 -55.08 18.87 -74.34
C CYS A 11 -53.85 19.25 -75.18
N GLY A 12 -52.95 18.29 -75.39
CA GLY A 12 -52.23 18.09 -76.65
C GLY A 12 -50.88 18.83 -76.82
N LYS A 13 -49.77 18.08 -76.60
CA LYS A 13 -48.72 17.91 -77.64
C LYS A 13 -47.65 16.93 -77.10
N LYS A 14 -47.23 16.11 -78.04
CA LYS A 14 -46.27 15.00 -78.07
C LYS A 14 -44.94 15.25 -77.26
N ASP A 15 -44.53 14.19 -76.59
CA ASP A 15 -43.18 13.65 -76.45
C ASP A 15 -41.99 14.58 -76.52
N THR A 16 -41.64 15.21 -75.36
CA THR A 16 -40.30 15.74 -75.07
C THR A 16 -39.96 15.70 -73.58
N SER A 17 -40.84 15.19 -72.70
CA SER A 17 -40.63 15.22 -71.24
C SER A 17 -39.92 14.01 -70.64
N VAL A 18 -39.83 12.90 -71.35
CA VAL A 18 -39.20 11.69 -70.80
C VAL A 18 -37.66 11.76 -70.82
N ASN A 19 -37.08 12.43 -71.84
CA ASN A 19 -35.63 12.55 -71.97
C ASN A 19 -35.05 13.63 -71.03
N GLY A 20 -35.79 14.67 -70.67
CA GLY A 20 -35.32 15.70 -69.73
C GLY A 20 -35.30 15.20 -68.30
N VAL A 21 -36.35 14.49 -67.85
CA VAL A 21 -36.43 13.92 -66.49
C VAL A 21 -35.37 12.83 -66.27
N THR A 22 -35.07 12.04 -67.35
CA THR A 22 -33.99 11.01 -67.25
C THR A 22 -32.58 11.63 -67.24
N GLN A 23 -32.36 12.78 -67.93
CA GLN A 23 -31.08 13.48 -67.91
C GLN A 23 -30.82 14.23 -66.56
N GLU A 24 -31.83 14.86 -66.01
CA GLU A 24 -31.72 15.53 -64.69
C GLU A 24 -31.53 14.47 -63.58
N ALA A 25 -32.25 13.36 -63.59
CA ALA A 25 -32.05 12.27 -62.62
C ALA A 25 -30.67 11.61 -62.76
N GLN A 26 -30.14 11.49 -63.99
CA GLN A 26 -28.80 10.93 -64.21
C GLN A 26 -27.70 11.88 -63.84
N ALA A 27 -27.88 13.22 -64.01
CA ALA A 27 -26.96 14.25 -63.52
C ALA A 27 -26.92 14.33 -62.01
N SER A 28 -28.08 14.29 -61.34
CA SER A 28 -28.21 14.24 -59.87
C SER A 28 -27.53 13.01 -59.24
N SER A 29 -27.71 11.82 -59.86
CA SER A 29 -27.06 10.58 -59.41
C SER A 29 -25.53 10.62 -59.56
N THR A 30 -25.02 11.27 -60.63
CA THR A 30 -23.55 11.42 -60.82
C THR A 30 -22.95 12.42 -59.83
N GLU A 31 -23.68 13.50 -59.52
CA GLU A 31 -23.29 14.49 -58.54
C GLU A 31 -23.31 13.90 -57.13
N ALA A 32 -24.32 13.15 -56.74
CA ALA A 32 -24.39 12.42 -55.48
C ALA A 32 -23.21 11.45 -55.28
N GLU A 33 -22.84 10.70 -56.33
CA GLU A 33 -21.66 9.81 -56.33
C GLU A 33 -20.34 10.59 -56.15
N SER A 34 -20.21 11.79 -56.74
CA SER A 34 -19.05 12.62 -56.56
C SER A 34 -18.93 13.13 -55.14
N LEU A 35 -20.03 13.65 -54.55
CA LEU A 35 -20.09 14.09 -53.16
C LEU A 35 -19.84 12.98 -52.16
N TYR A 36 -20.32 11.79 -52.43
CA TYR A 36 -20.00 10.60 -51.62
C TYR A 36 -18.49 10.30 -51.61
N LYS A 37 -17.84 10.35 -52.82
CA LYS A 37 -16.40 10.08 -52.93
C LYS A 37 -15.58 11.15 -52.21
N GLU A 38 -15.99 12.38 -52.31
CA GLU A 38 -15.38 13.53 -51.64
C GLU A 38 -15.52 13.41 -50.12
N GLY A 39 -16.75 13.21 -49.63
CA GLY A 39 -17.00 13.02 -48.21
C GLY A 39 -16.32 11.76 -47.61
N ALA A 40 -16.29 10.64 -48.36
CA ALA A 40 -15.54 9.47 -47.93
C ALA A 40 -14.03 9.68 -47.95
N GLY A 41 -13.50 10.56 -48.80
CA GLY A 41 -12.11 11.02 -48.75
C GLY A 41 -11.80 11.81 -47.49
N TYR A 42 -12.65 12.77 -47.17
CA TYR A 42 -12.51 13.57 -45.91
C TYR A 42 -12.58 12.71 -44.65
N VAL A 43 -13.44 11.68 -44.61
CA VAL A 43 -13.42 10.71 -43.52
C VAL A 43 -12.06 10.02 -43.38
N GLY A 44 -11.42 9.68 -44.52
CA GLY A 44 -10.08 9.08 -44.53
C GLY A 44 -8.95 10.04 -44.14
N GLU A 45 -9.18 11.33 -44.27
CA GLU A 45 -8.28 12.44 -43.90
C GLU A 45 -8.57 12.97 -42.49
N GLU A 46 -9.58 12.43 -41.82
CA GLU A 46 -10.06 12.85 -40.49
C GLU A 46 -10.60 14.31 -40.47
N ASP A 47 -10.96 14.85 -41.63
CA ASP A 47 -11.67 16.13 -41.77
C ASP A 47 -13.18 15.87 -41.68
N TYR A 48 -13.65 15.61 -40.47
CA TYR A 48 -15.02 15.19 -40.24
C TYR A 48 -16.06 16.26 -40.54
N GLU A 49 -15.75 17.56 -40.33
CA GLU A 49 -16.67 18.65 -40.66
C GLU A 49 -16.93 18.71 -42.16
N SER A 50 -15.86 18.67 -43.01
CA SER A 50 -15.99 18.66 -44.46
C SER A 50 -16.65 17.37 -44.96
N ALA A 51 -16.39 16.24 -44.30
CA ALA A 51 -17.05 14.98 -44.60
C ALA A 51 -18.56 15.03 -44.37
N ILE A 52 -18.99 15.56 -43.23
CA ILE A 52 -20.41 15.74 -42.86
C ILE A 52 -21.10 16.62 -43.90
N GLU A 53 -20.52 17.77 -44.24
CA GLU A 53 -21.11 18.68 -45.22
C GLU A 53 -21.32 18.01 -46.61
N SER A 54 -20.28 17.34 -47.10
CA SER A 54 -20.34 16.65 -48.44
C SER A 54 -21.30 15.47 -48.44
N LEU A 55 -21.34 14.70 -47.37
CA LEU A 55 -22.22 13.50 -47.28
C LEU A 55 -23.69 13.90 -47.05
N LEU A 56 -23.98 14.96 -46.29
CA LEU A 56 -25.33 15.52 -46.18
C LEU A 56 -25.88 15.98 -47.53
N LYS A 57 -25.06 16.71 -48.32
CA LYS A 57 -25.44 17.08 -49.68
C LYS A 57 -25.68 15.85 -50.57
N CYS A 58 -24.88 14.81 -50.41
CA CYS A 58 -25.08 13.55 -51.13
C CYS A 58 -26.45 12.92 -50.86
N ILE A 59 -26.87 12.77 -49.58
CA ILE A 59 -28.16 12.18 -49.21
C ILE A 59 -29.34 13.11 -49.52
N GLU A 60 -29.10 14.43 -49.59
CA GLU A 60 -30.14 15.38 -50.06
C GLU A 60 -30.44 15.16 -51.56
N LEU A 61 -29.39 14.96 -52.37
CA LEU A 61 -29.55 14.68 -53.80
C LEU A 61 -30.05 13.27 -54.11
N ASP A 62 -29.59 12.27 -53.38
CA ASP A 62 -30.06 10.88 -53.51
C ASP A 62 -30.31 10.29 -52.10
N PRO A 63 -31.53 10.41 -51.59
CA PRO A 63 -31.93 9.84 -50.29
C PRO A 63 -31.85 8.32 -50.20
N ASN A 64 -31.62 7.62 -51.33
CA ASN A 64 -31.48 6.15 -51.34
C ASN A 64 -30.00 5.72 -51.36
N TYR A 65 -29.06 6.65 -51.22
CA TYR A 65 -27.64 6.32 -51.28
C TYR A 65 -27.15 5.73 -49.90
N SER A 66 -27.45 4.45 -49.66
CA SER A 66 -27.18 3.78 -48.36
C SER A 66 -25.73 3.97 -47.84
N LYS A 67 -24.75 3.92 -48.77
CA LYS A 67 -23.33 4.09 -48.39
C LYS A 67 -22.99 5.46 -47.82
N ALA A 68 -23.75 6.51 -48.23
CA ALA A 68 -23.51 7.84 -47.67
C ALA A 68 -23.94 7.95 -46.23
N TYR A 69 -25.05 7.31 -45.84
CA TYR A 69 -25.47 7.23 -44.46
C TYR A 69 -24.43 6.54 -43.56
N ILE A 70 -23.80 5.46 -44.06
CA ILE A 70 -22.75 4.73 -43.34
C ILE A 70 -21.51 5.64 -43.13
N GLN A 71 -21.05 6.30 -44.20
CA GLN A 71 -19.88 7.21 -44.07
C GLN A 71 -20.20 8.42 -43.21
N LEU A 72 -21.41 8.95 -43.31
CA LEU A 72 -21.87 10.07 -42.50
C LEU A 72 -21.91 9.73 -40.99
N SER A 73 -22.39 8.49 -40.66
CA SER A 73 -22.31 8.01 -39.27
C SER A 73 -20.88 7.93 -38.77
N LYS A 74 -19.93 7.47 -39.61
CA LYS A 74 -18.51 7.45 -39.22
C LYS A 74 -17.94 8.86 -39.04
N ALA A 75 -18.33 9.80 -39.89
CA ALA A 75 -17.92 11.20 -39.76
C ALA A 75 -18.45 11.80 -38.44
N TYR A 76 -19.70 11.54 -38.09
CA TYR A 76 -20.28 11.96 -36.83
C TYR A 76 -19.59 11.34 -35.63
N ILE A 77 -19.21 10.04 -35.66
CA ILE A 77 -18.43 9.42 -34.58
C ILE A 77 -17.08 10.11 -34.42
N GLY A 78 -16.36 10.37 -35.53
CA GLY A 78 -15.07 11.06 -35.49
C GLY A 78 -15.18 12.51 -35.03
N ASN A 79 -16.35 13.16 -35.22
CA ASN A 79 -16.64 14.52 -34.76
C ASN A 79 -17.29 14.53 -33.34
N GLU A 80 -17.32 13.39 -32.65
CA GLU A 80 -17.88 13.23 -31.28
C GLU A 80 -19.41 13.50 -31.20
N GLU A 81 -20.11 13.47 -32.35
CA GLU A 81 -21.56 13.65 -32.46
C GLU A 81 -22.26 12.26 -32.48
N TYR A 82 -22.21 11.56 -31.33
CA TYR A 82 -22.60 10.15 -31.23
C TYR A 82 -24.09 9.89 -31.41
N ASP A 83 -24.95 10.78 -30.92
CA ASP A 83 -26.40 10.67 -31.11
C ASP A 83 -26.79 10.88 -32.56
N GLU A 84 -26.13 11.80 -33.28
CA GLU A 84 -26.31 12.05 -34.70
C GLU A 84 -25.85 10.85 -35.53
N ALA A 85 -24.73 10.20 -35.15
CA ALA A 85 -24.22 9.01 -35.80
C ALA A 85 -25.23 7.86 -35.80
N GLU A 86 -25.89 7.60 -34.67
CA GLU A 86 -26.94 6.58 -34.56
C GLU A 86 -28.21 7.00 -35.31
N THR A 87 -28.62 8.25 -35.15
CA THR A 87 -29.84 8.82 -35.74
C THR A 87 -29.79 8.77 -37.25
N ILE A 88 -28.66 9.12 -37.86
CA ILE A 88 -28.54 9.10 -39.34
C ILE A 88 -28.65 7.73 -39.93
N LEU A 89 -28.15 6.69 -39.27
CA LEU A 89 -28.32 5.29 -39.74
C LEU A 89 -29.75 4.83 -39.64
N LYS A 90 -30.48 5.20 -38.57
CA LYS A 90 -31.93 4.91 -38.45
C LYS A 90 -32.73 5.59 -39.57
N GLN A 91 -32.45 6.87 -39.85
CA GLN A 91 -33.10 7.62 -40.92
C GLN A 91 -32.77 6.99 -42.28
N GLY A 92 -31.53 6.58 -42.52
CA GLY A 92 -31.12 5.89 -43.72
C GLY A 92 -31.87 4.59 -43.94
N TYR A 93 -32.00 3.76 -42.91
CA TYR A 93 -32.78 2.53 -42.96
C TYR A 93 -34.28 2.77 -43.26
N GLU A 94 -34.88 3.76 -42.62
CA GLU A 94 -36.27 4.12 -42.85
C GLU A 94 -36.52 4.54 -44.31
N LYS A 95 -35.59 5.27 -44.92
CA LYS A 95 -35.65 5.77 -46.28
C LYS A 95 -35.39 4.67 -47.34
N THR A 96 -34.30 3.92 -47.15
CA THR A 96 -33.78 3.00 -48.15
C THR A 96 -34.32 1.59 -48.00
N LYS A 97 -34.70 1.16 -46.80
CA LYS A 97 -34.99 -0.21 -46.38
C LYS A 97 -33.85 -1.18 -46.69
N ASP A 98 -32.62 -0.68 -46.73
CA ASP A 98 -31.42 -1.48 -46.95
C ASP A 98 -31.00 -2.20 -45.66
N PRO A 99 -31.00 -3.55 -45.64
CA PRO A 99 -30.66 -4.32 -44.43
C PRO A 99 -29.20 -4.08 -43.96
N SER A 100 -28.33 -3.59 -44.83
CA SER A 100 -26.95 -3.25 -44.43
C SER A 100 -26.90 -2.14 -43.37
N LEU A 101 -27.84 -1.20 -43.43
CA LEU A 101 -27.95 -0.10 -42.50
C LEU A 101 -28.43 -0.56 -41.10
N GLU A 102 -29.26 -1.59 -41.03
CA GLU A 102 -29.67 -2.20 -39.77
C GLU A 102 -28.47 -2.81 -39.04
N LYS A 103 -27.62 -3.55 -39.77
CA LYS A 103 -26.39 -4.11 -39.25
C LYS A 103 -25.39 -2.99 -38.81
N GLU A 104 -25.30 -1.90 -39.58
CA GLU A 104 -24.42 -0.79 -39.30
C GLU A 104 -24.88 0.01 -38.04
N GLN A 105 -26.14 -0.04 -37.65
CA GLN A 105 -26.59 0.54 -36.36
C GLN A 105 -25.95 -0.17 -35.18
N GLU A 106 -25.84 -1.50 -35.19
CA GLU A 106 -25.12 -2.24 -34.14
C GLU A 106 -23.63 -1.95 -34.15
N ASN A 107 -23.01 -1.92 -35.37
CA ASN A 107 -21.59 -1.60 -35.53
C ASN A 107 -21.27 -0.14 -35.05
N CYS A 108 -22.19 0.80 -35.28
CA CYS A 108 -22.07 2.17 -34.82
C CYS A 108 -21.97 2.24 -33.30
N ILE A 109 -22.87 1.58 -32.58
CA ILE A 109 -22.87 1.54 -31.12
C ILE A 109 -21.56 0.94 -30.59
N ARG A 110 -21.09 -0.18 -31.19
CA ARG A 110 -19.79 -0.78 -30.82
C ARG A 110 -18.63 0.16 -31.05
N SER A 111 -18.63 0.87 -32.20
CA SER A 111 -17.58 1.86 -32.51
C SER A 111 -17.59 3.03 -31.55
N ILE A 112 -18.75 3.52 -31.15
CA ILE A 112 -18.90 4.58 -30.15
C ILE A 112 -18.37 4.10 -28.79
N CYS A 113 -18.76 2.91 -28.33
CA CYS A 113 -18.24 2.32 -27.09
C CYS A 113 -16.70 2.22 -27.13
N GLN A 114 -16.13 1.74 -28.23
CA GLN A 114 -14.69 1.60 -28.39
C GLN A 114 -13.98 2.97 -28.33
N VAL A 115 -14.45 3.97 -29.09
CA VAL A 115 -13.87 5.30 -29.09
C VAL A 115 -13.91 5.94 -27.69
N LEU A 116 -15.03 5.81 -27.00
CA LEU A 116 -15.20 6.39 -25.68
C LEU A 116 -14.32 5.70 -24.63
N THR A 117 -14.20 4.37 -24.69
CA THR A 117 -13.32 3.61 -23.77
C THR A 117 -11.84 3.87 -24.09
N ASP A 118 -11.44 3.97 -25.35
CA ASP A 118 -10.07 4.29 -25.76
C ASP A 118 -9.65 5.71 -25.33
N ASN A 119 -10.62 6.64 -25.27
CA ASN A 119 -10.43 8.00 -24.79
C ASN A 119 -10.61 8.16 -23.27
N GLU A 120 -10.90 7.07 -22.55
CA GLU A 120 -11.17 7.08 -21.10
C GLU A 120 -12.37 7.97 -20.69
N ASP A 121 -13.29 8.26 -21.62
CA ASP A 121 -14.52 9.00 -21.35
C ASP A 121 -15.62 8.04 -20.84
N TYR A 122 -15.44 7.56 -19.62
CA TYR A 122 -16.32 6.56 -19.03
C TYR A 122 -17.72 7.09 -18.70
N GLU A 123 -17.83 8.38 -18.37
CA GLU A 123 -19.13 9.02 -18.10
C GLU A 123 -20.04 8.94 -19.33
N THR A 124 -19.51 9.27 -20.49
CA THR A 124 -20.23 9.17 -21.77
C THR A 124 -20.35 7.71 -22.25
N ALA A 125 -19.37 6.83 -21.95
CA ALA A 125 -19.35 5.45 -22.38
C ALA A 125 -20.44 4.58 -21.73
N ILE A 126 -20.72 4.76 -20.42
CA ILE A 126 -21.66 3.91 -19.67
C ILE A 126 -23.04 3.80 -20.34
N PRO A 127 -23.73 4.88 -20.74
CA PRO A 127 -25.01 4.77 -21.46
C PRO A 127 -24.93 3.96 -22.75
N TRP A 128 -23.84 4.10 -23.52
CA TRP A 128 -23.63 3.38 -24.76
C TRP A 128 -23.31 1.91 -24.53
N LEU A 129 -22.51 1.59 -23.51
CA LEU A 129 -22.22 0.21 -23.11
C LEU A 129 -23.48 -0.52 -22.60
N LEU A 130 -24.34 0.17 -21.85
CA LEU A 130 -25.64 -0.37 -21.45
C LEU A 130 -26.52 -0.67 -22.68
N LYS A 131 -26.53 0.23 -23.66
CA LYS A 131 -27.28 0.04 -24.91
C LYS A 131 -26.71 -1.13 -25.72
N LEU A 132 -25.39 -1.29 -25.75
CA LEU A 132 -24.71 -2.44 -26.34
C LEU A 132 -25.13 -3.74 -25.65
N GLN A 133 -25.23 -3.74 -24.31
CA GLN A 133 -25.69 -4.88 -23.54
C GLN A 133 -27.17 -5.23 -23.80
N GLU A 134 -28.02 -4.24 -24.10
CA GLU A 134 -29.42 -4.48 -24.52
C GLU A 134 -29.51 -5.20 -25.88
N ILE A 135 -28.57 -4.92 -26.78
CA ILE A 135 -28.51 -5.53 -28.15
C ILE A 135 -27.93 -6.94 -28.07
N ASP A 136 -26.79 -7.10 -27.42
CA ASP A 136 -26.00 -8.34 -27.40
C ASP A 136 -26.44 -9.32 -26.30
N GLY A 137 -27.23 -8.84 -25.35
CA GLY A 137 -27.41 -9.52 -24.08
C GLY A 137 -26.20 -9.34 -23.16
N VAL A 138 -26.23 -9.98 -22.00
CA VAL A 138 -25.12 -9.98 -21.05
C VAL A 138 -24.03 -10.91 -21.56
N THR A 139 -22.92 -10.34 -22.03
CA THR A 139 -21.73 -11.08 -22.49
C THR A 139 -20.57 -10.82 -21.53
N VAL A 140 -19.52 -11.65 -21.60
CA VAL A 140 -18.29 -11.44 -20.83
C VAL A 140 -17.67 -10.10 -21.19
N GLU A 141 -17.55 -9.79 -22.48
CA GLU A 141 -16.91 -8.58 -22.98
C GLU A 141 -17.60 -7.30 -22.47
N ASN A 142 -18.92 -7.16 -22.70
CA ASN A 142 -19.63 -5.94 -22.30
C ASN A 142 -19.77 -5.82 -20.77
N SER A 143 -19.76 -6.93 -20.04
CA SER A 143 -19.78 -6.92 -18.58
C SER A 143 -18.46 -6.44 -17.99
N LEU A 144 -17.33 -6.84 -18.58
CA LEU A 144 -16.00 -6.35 -18.18
C LEU A 144 -15.86 -4.86 -18.49
N GLN A 145 -16.22 -4.43 -19.70
CA GLN A 145 -16.16 -3.02 -20.09
C GLN A 145 -17.04 -2.13 -19.19
N LEU A 146 -18.26 -2.55 -18.89
CA LEU A 146 -19.15 -1.82 -17.98
C LEU A 146 -18.61 -1.76 -16.56
N SER A 147 -18.06 -2.87 -16.05
CA SER A 147 -17.49 -2.90 -14.72
C SER A 147 -16.27 -1.99 -14.61
N GLU A 148 -15.41 -2.00 -15.62
CA GLU A 148 -14.27 -1.08 -15.71
C GLU A 148 -14.73 0.38 -15.72
N ALA A 149 -15.69 0.72 -16.60
CA ALA A 149 -16.22 2.07 -16.69
C ALA A 149 -16.84 2.55 -15.37
N TYR A 150 -17.63 1.71 -14.70
CA TYR A 150 -18.17 2.05 -13.38
C TYR A 150 -17.07 2.20 -12.32
N SER A 151 -16.05 1.34 -12.33
CA SER A 151 -14.94 1.41 -11.37
C SER A 151 -14.13 2.70 -11.52
N MET A 152 -13.90 3.14 -12.78
CA MET A 152 -13.20 4.39 -13.07
C MET A 152 -14.00 5.65 -12.69
N MET A 153 -15.30 5.50 -12.49
CA MET A 153 -16.20 6.53 -11.97
C MET A 153 -16.47 6.40 -10.46
N ASP A 154 -15.69 5.58 -9.75
CA ASP A 154 -15.86 5.25 -8.32
C ASP A 154 -17.22 4.62 -7.98
N ASP A 155 -17.97 4.15 -8.97
CA ASP A 155 -19.25 3.47 -8.80
C ASP A 155 -19.06 1.96 -8.66
N TYR A 156 -18.31 1.56 -7.63
CA TYR A 156 -17.96 0.15 -7.40
C TYR A 156 -19.17 -0.73 -7.12
N GLU A 157 -20.25 -0.17 -6.61
CA GLU A 157 -21.50 -0.91 -6.37
C GLU A 157 -22.11 -1.41 -7.68
N ASN A 158 -22.18 -0.56 -8.70
CA ASN A 158 -22.64 -0.94 -10.04
C ASN A 158 -21.61 -1.81 -10.77
N ALA A 159 -20.31 -1.57 -10.60
CA ALA A 159 -19.25 -2.43 -11.13
C ALA A 159 -19.42 -3.89 -10.67
N VAL A 160 -19.60 -4.11 -9.37
CA VAL A 160 -19.87 -5.44 -8.80
C VAL A 160 -21.20 -6.01 -9.31
N ALA A 161 -22.27 -5.18 -9.35
CA ALA A 161 -23.59 -5.63 -9.76
C ALA A 161 -23.66 -6.10 -11.22
N VAL A 162 -22.90 -5.48 -12.11
CA VAL A 162 -22.79 -5.90 -13.53
C VAL A 162 -22.11 -7.25 -13.63
N LEU A 163 -20.97 -7.44 -12.97
CA LEU A 163 -20.24 -8.70 -13.00
C LEU A 163 -21.01 -9.86 -12.36
N GLN A 164 -21.79 -9.61 -11.32
CA GLN A 164 -22.65 -10.62 -10.70
C GLN A 164 -23.74 -11.17 -11.62
N LYS A 165 -24.15 -10.39 -12.63
CA LYS A 165 -25.15 -10.82 -13.65
C LYS A 165 -24.54 -11.60 -14.80
N ALA A 166 -23.21 -11.52 -14.99
CA ALA A 166 -22.48 -12.18 -16.04
C ALA A 166 -22.29 -13.69 -15.76
N ASP A 167 -21.72 -14.43 -16.72
CA ASP A 167 -21.47 -15.87 -16.57
C ASP A 167 -20.43 -16.15 -15.49
N GLN A 168 -20.89 -16.63 -14.34
CA GLN A 168 -20.06 -16.95 -13.19
C GLN A 168 -19.16 -18.19 -13.38
N ASN A 169 -19.20 -18.87 -14.54
CA ASN A 169 -18.26 -19.94 -14.87
C ASN A 169 -17.05 -19.42 -15.65
N ASP A 170 -17.10 -18.20 -16.16
CA ASP A 170 -15.98 -17.56 -16.84
C ASP A 170 -14.93 -17.06 -15.84
N GLU A 171 -13.67 -17.45 -16.04
CA GLU A 171 -12.58 -17.11 -15.13
C GLU A 171 -12.24 -15.61 -15.15
N SER A 172 -12.47 -14.92 -16.29
CA SER A 172 -12.25 -13.47 -16.38
C SER A 172 -13.29 -12.72 -15.54
N ILE A 173 -14.55 -13.17 -15.58
CA ILE A 173 -15.61 -12.60 -14.74
C ILE A 173 -15.36 -12.84 -13.26
N LYS A 174 -14.95 -14.06 -12.88
CA LYS A 174 -14.59 -14.35 -11.48
C LYS A 174 -13.46 -13.46 -10.98
N SER A 175 -12.40 -13.34 -11.77
CA SER A 175 -11.25 -12.51 -11.42
C SER A 175 -11.67 -11.05 -11.30
N ALA A 176 -12.38 -10.51 -12.27
CA ALA A 176 -12.85 -9.13 -12.26
C ALA A 176 -13.81 -8.85 -11.08
N LEU A 177 -14.68 -9.82 -10.74
CA LEU A 177 -15.60 -9.68 -9.60
C LEU A 177 -14.86 -9.62 -8.26
N LEU A 178 -13.81 -10.42 -8.08
CA LEU A 178 -12.98 -10.36 -6.88
C LEU A 178 -12.23 -9.02 -6.79
N GLU A 179 -11.64 -8.56 -7.91
CA GLU A 179 -11.00 -7.23 -7.98
C GLU A 179 -12.00 -6.11 -7.64
N ALA A 180 -13.15 -6.08 -8.29
CA ALA A 180 -14.18 -5.06 -8.06
C ALA A 180 -14.67 -5.05 -6.60
N ARG A 181 -14.80 -6.23 -5.97
CA ARG A 181 -15.17 -6.31 -4.54
C ARG A 181 -14.07 -5.80 -3.62
N ILE A 182 -12.80 -6.05 -3.94
CA ILE A 182 -11.67 -5.53 -3.15
C ILE A 182 -11.64 -4.00 -3.25
N SER A 183 -11.75 -3.47 -4.47
CA SER A 183 -11.86 -2.02 -4.71
C SER A 183 -13.06 -1.39 -4.01
N TYR A 184 -14.20 -2.08 -4.01
CA TYR A 184 -15.38 -1.65 -3.25
C TYR A 184 -15.15 -1.67 -1.74
N GLY A 185 -14.42 -2.67 -1.24
CA GLY A 185 -13.99 -2.74 0.16
C GLY A 185 -13.10 -1.56 0.55
N GLN A 186 -12.13 -1.21 -0.31
CA GLN A 186 -11.29 -0.02 -0.13
C GLN A 186 -12.13 1.26 -0.13
N TYR A 187 -12.95 1.44 -1.14
CA TYR A 187 -13.82 2.61 -1.24
C TYR A 187 -14.72 2.76 0.00
N CYS A 188 -15.32 1.67 0.47
CA CYS A 188 -16.12 1.69 1.69
C CYS A 188 -15.30 2.11 2.92
N TYR A 189 -14.05 1.68 3.01
CA TYR A 189 -13.16 2.07 4.10
C TYR A 189 -12.81 3.57 4.01
N ASP A 190 -12.46 4.07 2.84
CA ASP A 190 -12.12 5.49 2.61
C ASP A 190 -13.31 6.41 2.91
N GLU A 191 -14.53 5.95 2.64
CA GLU A 191 -15.79 6.64 2.96
C GLU A 191 -16.23 6.46 4.42
N GLY A 192 -15.45 5.75 5.25
CA GLY A 192 -15.78 5.48 6.65
C GLY A 192 -16.91 4.46 6.85
N LYS A 193 -17.30 3.73 5.81
CA LYS A 193 -18.31 2.66 5.84
C LYS A 193 -17.68 1.33 6.29
N ASN A 194 -17.00 1.35 7.44
CA ASN A 194 -16.10 0.29 7.89
C ASN A 194 -16.75 -1.09 8.01
N ASP A 195 -18.00 -1.17 8.46
CA ASP A 195 -18.69 -2.46 8.58
C ASP A 195 -18.96 -3.10 7.20
N GLN A 196 -19.25 -2.27 6.19
CA GLN A 196 -19.42 -2.69 4.80
C GLN A 196 -18.10 -3.18 4.19
N ALA A 197 -17.00 -2.45 4.44
CA ALA A 197 -15.66 -2.85 4.02
C ALA A 197 -15.29 -4.23 4.62
N ILE A 198 -15.49 -4.42 5.92
CA ILE A 198 -15.22 -5.68 6.61
C ILE A 198 -16.05 -6.83 6.02
N GLU A 199 -17.36 -6.63 5.82
CA GLU A 199 -18.24 -7.66 5.25
C GLU A 199 -17.81 -8.06 3.83
N THR A 200 -17.52 -7.08 2.99
CA THR A 200 -17.10 -7.29 1.60
C THR A 200 -15.76 -8.05 1.53
N LEU A 201 -14.76 -7.61 2.29
CA LEU A 201 -13.43 -8.23 2.28
C LEU A 201 -13.44 -9.64 2.88
N LYS A 202 -14.24 -9.90 3.91
CA LYS A 202 -14.46 -11.26 4.43
C LYS A 202 -15.05 -12.18 3.37
N ALA A 203 -16.07 -11.71 2.65
CA ALA A 203 -16.68 -12.49 1.59
C ALA A 203 -15.68 -12.84 0.47
N VAL A 204 -14.74 -11.92 0.15
CA VAL A 204 -13.65 -12.19 -0.80
C VAL A 204 -12.71 -13.29 -0.26
N ILE A 205 -12.30 -13.21 1.01
CA ILE A 205 -11.42 -14.21 1.63
C ILE A 205 -12.07 -15.59 1.69
N ASP A 206 -13.36 -15.64 1.98
CA ASP A 206 -14.12 -16.90 2.03
C ASP A 206 -14.24 -17.56 0.65
N GLU A 207 -14.42 -16.76 -0.41
CA GLU A 207 -14.55 -17.24 -1.79
C GLU A 207 -13.19 -17.56 -2.42
N ALA A 208 -12.19 -16.70 -2.20
CA ALA A 208 -10.86 -16.79 -2.77
C ALA A 208 -9.77 -16.61 -1.69
N PRO A 209 -9.51 -17.67 -0.89
CA PRO A 209 -8.58 -17.58 0.24
C PRO A 209 -7.12 -17.28 -0.14
N ASP A 210 -6.77 -17.31 -1.44
CA ASP A 210 -5.43 -17.00 -1.92
C ASP A 210 -5.24 -15.52 -2.29
N ARG A 211 -6.26 -14.68 -2.09
CA ARG A 211 -6.20 -13.23 -2.32
C ARG A 211 -5.57 -12.52 -1.13
N ILE A 212 -4.24 -12.44 -1.15
CA ILE A 212 -3.42 -11.84 -0.08
C ILE A 212 -3.76 -10.36 0.17
N ASP A 213 -4.10 -9.62 -0.89
CA ASP A 213 -4.53 -8.23 -0.87
C ASP A 213 -5.80 -8.02 -0.01
N ALA A 214 -6.77 -8.94 -0.09
CA ALA A 214 -7.94 -8.89 0.77
C ALA A 214 -7.61 -9.09 2.26
N TYR A 215 -6.61 -9.93 2.57
CA TYR A 215 -6.13 -10.09 3.95
C TYR A 215 -5.47 -8.82 4.46
N SER A 216 -4.54 -8.26 3.68
CA SER A 216 -3.82 -7.03 4.03
C SER A 216 -4.78 -5.89 4.34
N MET A 217 -5.73 -5.67 3.45
CA MET A 217 -6.73 -4.63 3.58
C MET A 217 -7.66 -4.85 4.78
N LEU A 218 -8.17 -6.08 4.98
CA LEU A 218 -9.05 -6.38 6.11
C LEU A 218 -8.35 -6.18 7.46
N ILE A 219 -7.06 -6.56 7.56
CA ILE A 219 -6.26 -6.32 8.75
C ILE A 219 -6.13 -4.81 9.00
N THR A 220 -5.79 -4.03 7.96
CA THR A 220 -5.68 -2.57 8.04
C THR A 220 -6.99 -1.94 8.53
N VAL A 221 -8.13 -2.32 7.95
CA VAL A 221 -9.45 -1.82 8.38
C VAL A 221 -9.71 -2.13 9.86
N TYR A 222 -9.36 -3.33 10.33
CA TYR A 222 -9.54 -3.67 11.74
C TYR A 222 -8.63 -2.88 12.68
N VAL A 223 -7.36 -2.70 12.29
CA VAL A 223 -6.38 -1.93 13.10
C VAL A 223 -6.82 -0.48 13.20
N ASP A 224 -7.07 0.18 12.07
CA ASP A 224 -7.38 1.61 12.02
C ASP A 224 -8.74 1.97 12.65
N THR A 225 -9.64 1.00 12.74
CA THR A 225 -10.94 1.18 13.41
C THR A 225 -10.92 0.80 14.89
N GLY A 226 -9.75 0.48 15.47
CA GLY A 226 -9.61 0.07 16.87
C GLY A 226 -10.21 -1.31 17.18
N LYS A 227 -10.39 -2.14 16.16
CA LYS A 227 -10.93 -3.51 16.25
C LYS A 227 -9.83 -4.56 16.03
N ALA A 228 -8.58 -4.24 16.40
CA ALA A 228 -7.42 -5.10 16.12
C ALA A 228 -7.60 -6.55 16.60
N LYS A 229 -8.24 -6.75 17.75
CA LYS A 229 -8.47 -8.11 18.30
C LYS A 229 -9.32 -9.00 17.40
N GLU A 230 -10.21 -8.42 16.63
CA GLU A 230 -11.06 -9.15 15.66
C GLU A 230 -10.28 -9.63 14.44
N ALA A 231 -9.10 -9.05 14.19
CA ALA A 231 -8.22 -9.46 13.10
C ALA A 231 -7.41 -10.73 13.37
N GLU A 232 -7.35 -11.23 14.64
CA GLU A 232 -6.46 -12.33 15.02
C GLU A 232 -6.55 -13.55 14.09
N SER A 233 -7.77 -14.00 13.79
CA SER A 233 -7.97 -15.17 12.93
C SER A 233 -7.53 -14.93 11.48
N ILE A 234 -7.67 -13.70 10.99
CA ILE A 234 -7.27 -13.30 9.64
C ILE A 234 -5.74 -13.25 9.55
N VAL A 235 -5.09 -12.62 10.54
CA VAL A 235 -3.62 -12.56 10.62
C VAL A 235 -3.02 -13.97 10.68
N GLN A 236 -3.52 -14.83 11.58
CA GLN A 236 -3.00 -16.19 11.71
C GLN A 236 -3.20 -17.02 10.44
N SER A 237 -4.39 -16.97 9.84
CA SER A 237 -4.68 -17.67 8.59
C SER A 237 -3.78 -17.18 7.44
N GLY A 238 -3.58 -15.86 7.32
CA GLY A 238 -2.68 -15.28 6.32
C GLY A 238 -1.21 -15.68 6.55
N LEU A 239 -0.73 -15.64 7.80
CA LEU A 239 0.63 -16.08 8.12
C LEU A 239 0.86 -17.58 7.78
N GLU A 240 -0.11 -18.46 8.05
CA GLU A 240 -0.01 -19.86 7.68
C GLU A 240 -0.01 -20.07 6.18
N ARG A 241 -0.83 -19.30 5.45
CA ARG A 241 -1.02 -19.46 4.01
C ARG A 241 0.12 -18.84 3.20
N PHE A 242 0.54 -17.62 3.51
CA PHE A 242 1.45 -16.84 2.68
C PHE A 242 2.89 -16.85 3.18
N VAL A 243 3.12 -16.98 4.51
CA VAL A 243 4.44 -16.98 5.10
C VAL A 243 4.94 -18.43 5.27
N ASN A 244 5.17 -19.11 4.13
CA ASN A 244 5.70 -20.48 4.07
C ASN A 244 6.56 -20.70 2.82
N GLN A 245 7.37 -21.75 2.79
CA GLN A 245 8.33 -22.03 1.71
C GLN A 245 7.69 -22.36 0.34
N ASN A 246 6.42 -22.72 0.32
CA ASN A 246 5.68 -23.06 -0.90
C ASN A 246 4.83 -21.88 -1.41
N SER A 247 4.93 -20.73 -0.78
CA SER A 247 4.18 -19.54 -1.17
C SER A 247 4.61 -19.06 -2.56
N THR A 248 3.65 -18.82 -3.42
CA THR A 248 3.83 -18.32 -4.80
C THR A 248 3.57 -16.84 -4.94
N VAL A 249 3.20 -16.15 -3.86
CA VAL A 249 2.99 -14.70 -3.85
C VAL A 249 4.29 -13.96 -4.13
N THR A 250 4.20 -12.80 -4.77
CA THR A 250 5.35 -11.94 -5.04
C THR A 250 5.88 -11.32 -3.75
N ASP A 251 7.13 -10.87 -3.76
CA ASP A 251 7.68 -10.17 -2.60
C ASP A 251 6.90 -8.90 -2.28
N GLU A 252 6.42 -8.18 -3.29
CA GLU A 252 5.61 -6.96 -3.16
C GLU A 252 4.28 -7.22 -2.43
N GLN A 253 3.56 -8.26 -2.82
CA GLN A 253 2.32 -8.68 -2.16
C GLN A 253 2.56 -9.15 -0.73
N LEU A 254 3.67 -9.87 -0.52
CA LEU A 254 4.03 -10.35 0.80
C LEU A 254 4.44 -9.19 1.72
N ASP A 255 5.15 -8.18 1.22
CA ASP A 255 5.54 -6.98 1.97
C ASP A 255 4.31 -6.23 2.50
N GLU A 256 3.30 -6.03 1.67
CA GLU A 256 2.05 -5.37 2.07
C GLU A 256 1.35 -6.13 3.21
N PHE A 257 1.24 -7.46 3.07
CA PHE A 257 0.65 -8.30 4.12
C PHE A 257 1.47 -8.28 5.42
N LEU A 258 2.80 -8.36 5.33
CA LEU A 258 3.68 -8.33 6.51
C LEU A 258 3.59 -6.99 7.24
N ASN A 259 3.47 -5.88 6.50
CA ASN A 259 3.27 -4.55 7.08
C ASN A 259 1.94 -4.44 7.83
N SER A 260 0.84 -4.93 7.24
CA SER A 260 -0.47 -4.96 7.90
C SER A 260 -0.44 -5.85 9.15
N ALA A 261 0.21 -7.02 9.08
CA ALA A 261 0.38 -7.91 10.23
C ALA A 261 1.26 -7.29 11.32
N SER A 262 2.30 -6.51 10.94
CA SER A 262 3.12 -5.74 11.90
C SER A 262 2.28 -4.72 12.65
N SER A 263 1.49 -3.93 11.92
CA SER A 263 0.59 -2.92 12.51
C SER A 263 -0.39 -3.55 13.50
N TYR A 264 -0.92 -4.73 13.18
CA TYR A 264 -1.78 -5.51 14.09
C TYR A 264 -1.07 -5.86 15.41
N TYR A 265 0.16 -6.41 15.34
CA TYR A 265 0.89 -6.79 16.55
C TYR A 265 1.36 -5.57 17.36
N MET A 266 1.67 -4.47 16.70
CA MET A 266 2.03 -3.21 17.36
C MET A 266 0.83 -2.61 18.10
N GLU A 267 -0.36 -2.62 17.51
CA GLU A 267 -1.59 -2.16 18.18
C GLU A 267 -1.94 -3.00 19.41
N LEU A 268 -1.56 -4.27 19.41
CA LEU A 268 -1.71 -5.17 20.57
C LEU A 268 -0.55 -5.09 21.56
N GLU A 269 0.46 -4.25 21.32
CA GLU A 269 1.71 -4.18 22.09
C GLU A 269 2.42 -5.55 22.21
N ASP A 270 2.23 -6.46 21.23
CA ASP A 270 2.85 -7.81 21.19
C ASP A 270 4.08 -7.83 20.26
N MET A 271 5.12 -7.15 20.69
CA MET A 271 6.39 -7.11 19.96
C MET A 271 7.04 -8.49 19.81
N ASP A 272 6.83 -9.40 20.76
CA ASP A 272 7.40 -10.75 20.67
C ASP A 272 6.76 -11.58 19.55
N ALA A 273 5.45 -11.43 19.32
CA ALA A 273 4.78 -12.06 18.19
C ALA A 273 5.22 -11.39 16.86
N CYS A 274 5.36 -10.08 16.84
CA CYS A 274 5.88 -9.33 15.69
C CYS A 274 7.28 -9.84 15.28
N LEU A 275 8.21 -9.95 16.21
CA LEU A 275 9.56 -10.48 15.94
C LEU A 275 9.54 -11.89 15.39
N LYS A 276 8.73 -12.80 15.95
CA LYS A 276 8.64 -14.21 15.51
C LYS A 276 8.18 -14.33 14.05
N PHE A 277 7.19 -13.55 13.62
CA PHE A 277 6.75 -13.68 12.24
C PHE A 277 7.77 -13.07 11.26
N TRP A 278 8.44 -11.96 11.62
CA TRP A 278 9.52 -11.40 10.82
C TRP A 278 10.73 -12.33 10.71
N GLU A 279 11.10 -13.04 11.79
CA GLU A 279 12.11 -14.11 11.73
C GLU A 279 11.71 -15.21 10.74
N LYS A 280 10.44 -15.59 10.73
CA LYS A 280 9.91 -16.57 9.78
C LYS A 280 9.97 -16.03 8.35
N ALA A 281 9.52 -14.81 8.11
CA ALA A 281 9.55 -14.17 6.78
C ALA A 281 10.99 -14.07 6.24
N ALA A 282 11.93 -13.57 7.03
CA ALA A 282 13.34 -13.46 6.66
C ALA A 282 13.97 -14.84 6.37
N SER A 283 13.59 -15.89 7.12
CA SER A 283 14.08 -17.26 6.87
C SER A 283 13.55 -17.86 5.57
N MET A 284 12.36 -17.46 5.13
CA MET A 284 11.74 -17.91 3.87
C MET A 284 12.36 -17.23 2.64
N ARG A 285 12.77 -16.00 2.78
CA ARG A 285 13.34 -15.16 1.71
C ARG A 285 14.75 -14.70 2.07
N PRO A 286 15.73 -15.59 2.25
CA PRO A 286 17.06 -15.23 2.74
C PRO A 286 17.84 -14.28 1.81
N GLY A 287 17.43 -14.17 0.56
CA GLY A 287 17.96 -13.22 -0.43
C GLY A 287 17.34 -11.82 -0.38
N ASN A 288 16.21 -11.67 0.30
CA ASN A 288 15.53 -10.38 0.45
C ASN A 288 16.18 -9.60 1.61
N LYS A 289 16.93 -8.55 1.26
CA LYS A 289 17.64 -7.72 2.26
C LYS A 289 16.68 -6.89 3.09
N SER A 290 15.57 -6.46 2.50
CA SER A 290 14.54 -5.65 3.19
C SER A 290 13.99 -6.39 4.40
N TYR A 291 13.69 -7.70 4.28
CA TYR A 291 13.17 -8.49 5.41
C TYR A 291 14.15 -8.59 6.57
N LYS A 292 15.45 -8.61 6.26
CA LYS A 292 16.47 -8.59 7.30
C LYS A 292 16.57 -7.22 7.95
N GLU A 293 16.53 -6.15 7.16
CA GLU A 293 16.59 -4.77 7.64
C GLU A 293 15.38 -4.46 8.53
N GLU A 294 14.18 -4.87 8.13
CA GLU A 294 12.96 -4.75 8.93
C GLU A 294 13.05 -5.54 10.24
N LEU A 295 13.48 -6.80 10.18
CA LEU A 295 13.68 -7.61 11.37
C LEU A 295 14.69 -6.97 12.34
N ASP A 296 15.81 -6.46 11.82
CA ASP A 296 16.82 -5.80 12.63
C ASP A 296 16.29 -4.48 13.22
N SER A 297 15.42 -3.74 12.51
CA SER A 297 14.71 -2.56 13.01
C SER A 297 13.78 -2.91 14.17
N TYR A 298 12.93 -3.92 14.01
CA TYR A 298 12.04 -4.38 15.09
C TYR A 298 12.82 -4.92 16.30
N ARG A 299 13.95 -5.62 16.06
CA ARG A 299 14.85 -6.06 17.15
C ARG A 299 15.44 -4.89 17.92
N SER A 300 15.87 -3.83 17.21
CA SER A 300 16.38 -2.62 17.83
C SER A 300 15.31 -1.94 18.68
N SER A 301 14.11 -1.75 18.16
CA SER A 301 12.98 -1.15 18.89
C SER A 301 12.60 -1.95 20.13
N ALA A 302 12.50 -3.28 20.01
CA ALA A 302 12.21 -4.16 21.16
C ALA A 302 13.34 -4.17 22.19
N ALA A 303 14.59 -3.99 21.76
CA ALA A 303 15.73 -3.87 22.64
C ALA A 303 15.73 -2.54 23.40
N ASP A 304 15.41 -1.44 22.73
CA ASP A 304 15.31 -0.10 23.36
C ASP A 304 14.17 -0.07 24.39
N GLU A 305 13.02 -0.66 24.08
CA GLU A 305 11.92 -0.81 25.04
C GLU A 305 12.32 -1.64 26.26
N ALA A 306 13.00 -2.78 26.00
CA ALA A 306 13.50 -3.60 27.10
C ALA A 306 14.54 -2.90 27.94
N TYR A 307 15.45 -2.13 27.34
CA TYR A 307 16.47 -1.35 28.05
C TYR A 307 15.82 -0.27 28.93
N ALA A 308 14.90 0.52 28.37
CA ALA A 308 14.16 1.54 29.11
C ALA A 308 13.36 0.94 30.30
N LYS A 309 12.76 -0.24 30.09
CA LYS A 309 12.06 -0.93 31.17
C LYS A 309 13.01 -1.45 32.26
N ALA A 310 14.21 -1.85 31.88
CA ALA A 310 15.24 -2.21 32.86
C ALA A 310 15.68 -1.01 33.71
N ASP A 311 15.88 0.16 33.08
CA ASP A 311 16.21 1.39 33.79
C ASP A 311 15.10 1.78 34.78
N GLU A 312 13.83 1.73 34.37
CA GLU A 312 12.69 2.02 35.25
C GLU A 312 12.66 1.10 36.49
N LEU A 313 12.90 -0.21 36.29
CA LEU A 313 12.93 -1.18 37.38
C LEU A 313 14.11 -0.98 38.26
N LEU A 314 15.27 -0.61 37.72
CA LEU A 314 16.47 -0.34 38.47
C LEU A 314 16.31 0.92 39.37
N GLU A 315 15.72 1.96 38.83
CA GLU A 315 15.34 3.16 39.58
C GLU A 315 14.37 2.89 40.72
N ALA A 316 13.43 1.95 40.51
CA ALA A 316 12.47 1.46 41.49
C ALA A 316 13.13 0.52 42.54
N GLY A 317 14.39 0.14 42.36
CA GLY A 317 15.14 -0.79 43.24
C GLY A 317 14.85 -2.29 42.96
N ASP A 318 14.17 -2.64 41.86
CA ASP A 318 13.99 -4.03 41.43
C ASP A 318 15.17 -4.48 40.56
N VAL A 319 16.30 -4.76 41.21
CA VAL A 319 17.57 -5.14 40.57
C VAL A 319 17.44 -6.46 39.79
N GLU A 320 16.63 -7.41 40.28
CA GLU A 320 16.42 -8.71 39.64
C GLU A 320 15.55 -8.57 38.38
N GLY A 321 14.48 -7.79 38.50
CA GLY A 321 13.63 -7.44 37.33
C GLY A 321 14.43 -6.69 36.27
N ALA A 322 15.21 -5.70 36.65
CA ALA A 322 16.07 -4.94 35.72
C ALA A 322 17.04 -5.87 34.96
N SER A 323 17.71 -6.82 35.68
CA SER A 323 18.63 -7.79 35.03
C SER A 323 17.97 -8.60 33.91
N LYS A 324 16.72 -8.98 34.11
CA LYS A 324 15.99 -9.75 33.08
C LYS A 324 15.79 -8.95 31.80
N TYR A 325 15.46 -7.67 31.93
CA TYR A 325 15.20 -6.80 30.81
C TYR A 325 16.48 -6.32 30.11
N TYR A 326 17.57 -6.04 30.86
CA TYR A 326 18.89 -5.78 30.26
C TYR A 326 19.38 -6.98 29.44
N LYS A 327 19.30 -8.19 29.96
CA LYS A 327 19.65 -9.40 29.21
C LYS A 327 18.85 -9.54 27.92
N ARG A 328 17.55 -9.20 27.95
CA ARG A 328 16.71 -9.20 26.74
C ARG A 328 17.19 -8.15 25.73
N ALA A 329 17.47 -6.92 26.17
CA ALA A 329 17.96 -5.85 25.29
C ALA A 329 19.28 -6.25 24.60
N PHE A 330 20.27 -6.71 25.37
CA PHE A 330 21.56 -7.15 24.84
C PHE A 330 21.46 -8.41 23.93
N ALA A 331 20.50 -9.28 24.17
CA ALA A 331 20.26 -10.43 23.32
C ALA A 331 19.65 -10.05 21.96
N LEU A 332 18.77 -9.04 21.95
CA LEU A 332 18.09 -8.57 20.73
C LEU A 332 19.00 -7.70 19.87
N ALA A 333 19.77 -6.78 20.46
CA ALA A 333 20.62 -5.82 19.77
C ALA A 333 21.95 -5.62 20.51
N PRO A 334 22.87 -6.58 20.49
CA PRO A 334 24.09 -6.57 21.31
C PRO A 334 25.08 -5.44 20.97
N SER A 335 24.94 -4.84 19.78
CA SER A 335 25.78 -3.71 19.34
C SER A 335 25.24 -2.34 19.70
N ASN A 336 24.02 -2.27 20.21
CA ASN A 336 23.35 -0.98 20.50
C ASN A 336 23.66 -0.46 21.90
N TYR A 337 24.16 -1.32 22.78
CA TYR A 337 24.40 -0.98 24.20
C TYR A 337 25.83 -1.32 24.61
N ASP A 338 26.40 -0.44 25.41
CA ASP A 338 27.72 -0.63 26.01
C ASP A 338 27.60 -1.40 27.32
N ALA A 339 28.46 -2.39 27.49
CA ALA A 339 28.71 -3.00 28.80
C ALA A 339 29.56 -2.06 29.63
N GLY A 340 29.32 -1.96 30.93
CA GLY A 340 30.10 -1.11 31.80
C GLY A 340 29.31 -0.59 33.01
N VAL A 341 29.86 0.44 33.63
CA VAL A 341 29.31 1.03 34.84
C VAL A 341 28.11 1.91 34.50
N ILE A 342 27.02 1.69 35.21
CA ILE A 342 25.75 2.46 35.09
C ILE A 342 25.26 2.88 36.47
N SER A 343 24.49 3.96 36.52
CA SER A 343 23.86 4.45 37.75
C SER A 343 22.37 4.07 37.74
N GLY A 344 21.84 3.70 38.90
CA GLY A 344 20.41 3.43 39.08
C GLY A 344 19.96 3.75 40.50
N GLY A 345 19.09 4.74 40.65
CA GLY A 345 18.74 5.30 41.94
C GLY A 345 19.97 5.85 42.68
N ASP A 346 20.14 5.43 43.94
CA ASP A 346 21.27 5.83 44.78
C ASP A 346 22.53 4.96 44.61
N TYR A 347 22.54 4.04 43.68
CA TYR A 347 23.58 3.01 43.55
C TYR A 347 24.22 2.98 42.17
N THR A 348 25.47 2.50 42.14
CA THR A 348 26.25 2.24 40.92
C THR A 348 26.26 0.72 40.64
N TYR A 349 26.07 0.33 39.43
CA TYR A 349 26.02 -1.07 38.96
C TYR A 349 26.97 -1.24 37.78
N CYS A 350 27.18 -2.50 37.35
CA CYS A 350 27.95 -2.77 36.15
C CYS A 350 27.32 -3.90 35.34
N LEU A 351 27.14 -3.68 34.02
CA LEU A 351 26.65 -4.66 33.10
C LEU A 351 27.79 -5.36 32.38
N ASN A 352 27.67 -6.70 32.23
CA ASN A 352 28.44 -7.49 31.30
C ASN A 352 27.89 -7.31 29.86
N LYS A 353 28.63 -7.76 28.87
CA LYS A 353 28.25 -7.73 27.44
C LYS A 353 26.99 -8.54 27.09
N ASP A 354 26.49 -9.35 27.99
CA ASP A 354 25.24 -10.12 27.88
C ASP A 354 24.08 -9.50 28.67
N GLY A 355 24.25 -8.30 29.21
CA GLY A 355 23.27 -7.62 30.04
C GLY A 355 23.13 -8.19 31.47
N SER A 356 23.97 -9.14 31.85
CA SER A 356 24.00 -9.64 33.23
C SER A 356 24.77 -8.69 34.12
N TRP A 357 24.44 -8.70 35.46
CA TRP A 357 25.21 -7.96 36.42
C TRP A 357 26.64 -8.50 36.53
N ARG A 358 27.60 -7.57 36.56
CA ARG A 358 28.98 -7.86 36.97
C ARG A 358 29.03 -7.90 38.48
N LEU A 359 29.69 -8.94 39.02
CA LEU A 359 29.93 -9.10 40.44
C LEU A 359 31.43 -9.20 40.72
N GLY A 360 31.83 -8.79 41.91
CA GLY A 360 33.25 -8.79 42.32
C GLY A 360 34.06 -7.61 41.71
N TRP A 361 35.36 -7.80 41.58
CA TRP A 361 36.27 -6.77 41.09
C TRP A 361 36.05 -6.45 39.61
N TYR A 362 36.10 -5.14 39.31
CA TYR A 362 36.04 -4.60 37.96
C TYR A 362 36.90 -3.34 37.86
N THR A 363 37.63 -3.20 36.78
CA THR A 363 38.36 -1.99 36.42
C THR A 363 37.82 -1.47 35.11
N ASP A 364 37.42 -0.18 35.12
CA ASP A 364 36.90 0.50 33.94
C ASP A 364 38.03 0.91 32.97
N GLU A 365 37.64 1.43 31.79
CA GLU A 365 38.58 1.85 30.77
C GLU A 365 39.46 3.04 31.17
N THR A 366 39.04 3.79 32.20
CA THR A 366 39.82 4.92 32.76
C THR A 366 40.78 4.50 33.85
N GLY A 367 40.79 3.21 34.22
CA GLY A 367 41.61 2.63 35.27
C GLY A 367 40.96 2.70 36.68
N GLY A 368 39.73 3.18 36.79
CA GLY A 368 38.95 3.17 38.01
C GLY A 368 38.55 1.77 38.42
N SER A 369 38.82 1.35 39.63
CA SER A 369 38.47 0.03 40.16
C SER A 369 37.28 0.07 41.07
N TYR A 370 36.41 -0.93 40.98
CA TYR A 370 35.17 -1.10 41.73
C TYR A 370 35.06 -2.52 42.26
N TYR A 371 34.24 -2.70 43.29
CA TYR A 371 33.82 -4.01 43.73
C TYR A 371 32.30 -4.10 43.83
N PHE A 372 31.69 -4.97 43.01
CA PHE A 372 30.24 -5.16 42.98
C PHE A 372 29.80 -6.30 43.88
N SER A 373 28.87 -6.01 44.78
CA SER A 373 28.44 -6.91 45.84
C SER A 373 27.72 -8.14 45.32
N SER A 374 28.10 -9.34 45.77
CA SER A 374 27.36 -10.56 45.58
C SER A 374 26.40 -10.90 46.71
N ALA A 375 26.32 -10.04 47.74
CA ALA A 375 25.46 -10.25 48.91
C ALA A 375 23.99 -10.10 48.50
N ALA A 376 23.17 -11.08 48.91
CA ALA A 376 21.74 -10.98 48.64
C ALA A 376 21.07 -9.84 49.41
N GLY A 377 20.05 -9.22 48.79
CA GLY A 377 19.30 -8.12 49.39
C GLY A 377 19.47 -6.81 48.62
N ARG A 378 19.22 -5.68 49.27
CA ARG A 378 19.16 -4.36 48.65
C ARG A 378 20.48 -3.90 47.96
N LEU A 379 21.62 -4.42 48.41
CA LEU A 379 22.95 -4.11 47.85
C LEU A 379 23.42 -5.12 46.80
N TYR A 380 22.57 -6.08 46.40
CA TYR A 380 22.94 -7.04 45.37
C TYR A 380 23.34 -6.36 44.07
N ALA A 381 24.47 -6.73 43.53
CA ALA A 381 25.07 -6.19 42.31
C ALA A 381 25.47 -4.69 42.36
N SER A 382 25.23 -3.95 43.44
CA SER A 382 25.69 -2.59 43.56
C SER A 382 27.17 -2.48 43.91
N ALA A 383 27.84 -1.42 43.48
CA ALA A 383 29.17 -1.08 43.91
C ALA A 383 29.18 -0.83 45.44
N VAL A 384 30.18 -1.36 46.09
CA VAL A 384 30.38 -1.09 47.52
C VAL A 384 30.98 0.30 47.71
N THR A 385 30.68 0.94 48.84
CA THR A 385 31.20 2.26 49.25
C THR A 385 31.80 2.20 50.66
N GLY A 386 32.58 3.19 51.00
CA GLY A 386 33.24 3.26 52.30
C GLY A 386 34.28 2.18 52.52
N TYR A 387 34.55 1.85 53.80
CA TYR A 387 35.55 0.84 54.15
C TYR A 387 35.06 -0.58 53.94
N GLN A 388 35.81 -1.36 53.17
CA GLN A 388 35.47 -2.76 52.84
C GLN A 388 36.68 -3.69 53.13
N GLN A 389 36.42 -4.83 53.75
CA GLN A 389 37.39 -5.89 53.92
C GLN A 389 37.20 -6.95 52.85
N LEU A 390 38.07 -6.97 51.84
CA LEU A 390 37.99 -7.86 50.70
C LEU A 390 39.31 -8.61 50.53
N ASP A 391 39.25 -9.92 50.30
CA ASP A 391 40.42 -10.76 50.02
C ASP A 391 41.58 -10.65 51.06
N GLY A 392 41.24 -10.30 52.32
CA GLY A 392 42.20 -10.20 53.42
C GLY A 392 42.89 -8.85 53.55
N ALA A 393 42.51 -7.85 52.74
CA ALA A 393 42.95 -6.47 52.86
C ALA A 393 41.75 -5.54 53.09
N VAL A 394 42.01 -4.31 53.55
CA VAL A 394 40.99 -3.27 53.70
C VAL A 394 41.16 -2.25 52.58
N TYR A 395 40.10 -1.84 52.00
CA TYR A 395 40.01 -0.85 50.92
C TYR A 395 39.02 0.24 51.31
N TYR A 396 39.13 1.42 50.67
CA TYR A 396 38.12 2.45 50.75
C TYR A 396 37.55 2.75 49.35
N PHE A 397 36.24 2.81 49.25
CA PHE A 397 35.54 3.17 48.04
C PHE A 397 34.80 4.49 48.24
N GLU A 398 34.92 5.40 47.30
CA GLU A 398 34.22 6.68 47.29
C GLU A 398 32.70 6.50 47.17
N ASP A 399 31.96 7.59 47.28
CA ASP A 399 30.47 7.54 47.21
C ASP A 399 29.95 7.09 45.86
N ASP A 400 30.73 7.26 44.76
CA ASP A 400 30.42 6.77 43.42
C ASP A 400 30.81 5.29 43.22
N GLY A 401 31.36 4.63 44.24
CA GLY A 401 31.80 3.26 44.22
C GLY A 401 33.21 3.02 43.67
N ARG A 402 33.96 4.09 43.32
CA ARG A 402 35.33 3.97 42.81
C ARG A 402 36.30 3.77 43.99
N MET A 403 37.22 2.81 43.83
CA MET A 403 38.25 2.54 44.82
C MET A 403 39.28 3.68 44.89
N LEU A 404 39.55 4.17 46.10
CA LEU A 404 40.62 5.12 46.36
C LEU A 404 41.99 4.45 46.20
N VAL A 405 42.89 5.07 45.43
CA VAL A 405 44.26 4.61 45.19
C VAL A 405 45.22 5.77 45.29
N ASP A 406 46.41 5.55 45.88
CA ASP A 406 47.50 6.54 46.04
C ASP A 406 46.99 7.86 46.64
N ASP A 407 46.09 7.78 47.62
CA ASP A 407 45.47 8.94 48.28
C ASP A 407 45.07 8.63 49.74
N THR A 408 44.68 9.67 50.48
CA THR A 408 44.33 9.59 51.87
C THR A 408 42.81 9.52 52.07
N THR A 409 42.35 8.58 52.85
CA THR A 409 40.95 8.42 53.27
C THR A 409 40.48 9.55 54.16
N PRO A 410 39.14 9.75 54.33
CA PRO A 410 38.62 10.80 55.26
C PRO A 410 39.03 10.68 56.69
N ASP A 411 39.44 9.49 57.13
CA ASP A 411 39.92 9.27 58.51
C ASP A 411 41.45 9.30 58.64
N GLY A 412 42.18 9.68 57.55
CA GLY A 412 43.61 9.89 57.52
C GLY A 412 44.48 8.67 57.29
N ARG A 413 43.92 7.52 56.87
CA ARG A 413 44.66 6.34 56.42
C ARG A 413 45.04 6.49 54.92
N PHE A 414 46.22 6.01 54.59
CA PHE A 414 46.69 6.06 53.19
C PHE A 414 46.36 4.78 52.44
N ALA A 415 45.80 4.94 51.22
CA ALA A 415 45.62 3.84 50.26
C ALA A 415 46.83 3.77 49.32
N ASP A 416 47.43 2.63 49.19
CA ASP A 416 48.56 2.41 48.26
C ASP A 416 48.09 2.38 46.81
N VAL A 417 49.04 2.20 45.87
CA VAL A 417 48.78 2.15 44.44
C VAL A 417 47.89 0.98 44.05
N ASP A 418 47.73 -0.02 44.88
CA ASP A 418 46.80 -1.16 44.71
C ASP A 418 45.47 -0.92 45.47
N GLY A 419 45.29 0.25 46.10
CA GLY A 419 44.13 0.64 46.88
C GLY A 419 44.06 0.03 48.30
N LYS A 420 45.09 -0.70 48.74
CA LYS A 420 45.10 -1.30 50.08
C LYS A 420 45.43 -0.25 51.12
N LEU A 421 44.63 -0.21 52.16
CA LEU A 421 44.86 0.73 53.25
C LEU A 421 46.01 0.32 54.11
N LEU A 422 46.95 1.26 54.32
CA LEU A 422 48.15 1.12 55.18
C LEU A 422 47.88 1.81 56.55
N ASP A 423 48.57 1.31 57.53
CA ASP A 423 48.50 1.94 58.92
C ASP A 423 49.14 3.30 58.99
N HIS A 424 50.01 3.68 57.99
CA HIS A 424 50.64 4.97 57.87
C HIS A 424 50.88 5.36 56.44
N ASN A 425 50.98 6.69 56.15
CA ASN A 425 51.31 7.16 54.78
C ASN A 425 52.81 7.05 54.54
N PRO A 426 53.29 6.27 53.62
CA PRO A 426 54.71 6.05 53.33
C PRO A 426 55.41 7.31 52.80
N TYR A 427 54.69 8.28 52.32
CA TYR A 427 55.25 9.54 51.77
C TYR A 427 55.36 10.66 52.83
N GLU A 428 54.74 10.53 54.03
CA GLU A 428 54.90 11.53 55.14
C GLU A 428 56.28 11.43 55.84
N ASP A 429 56.93 10.26 55.75
CA ASP A 429 58.27 10.06 56.38
C ASP A 429 59.42 10.69 55.56
N ASP A 430 59.22 11.06 54.29
CA ASP A 430 60.26 11.61 53.41
C ASP A 430 60.37 13.17 53.51
N GLU A 431 59.40 13.89 54.07
CA GLU A 431 59.46 15.34 54.28
C GLU A 431 60.29 15.74 55.56
N THR A 432 60.54 14.76 56.42
CA THR A 432 61.32 15.04 57.64
C THR A 432 62.84 14.80 57.56
N ALA A 433 63.29 14.25 56.42
CA ALA A 433 64.72 13.92 56.20
C ALA A 433 65.54 15.05 55.53
N GLY A 434 64.94 16.20 55.29
CA GLY A 434 65.51 17.27 54.46
C GLY A 434 66.06 18.54 55.19
N ASP A 435 66.18 18.55 56.52
CA ASP A 435 66.69 19.79 57.22
C ASP A 435 67.63 19.55 58.39
N GLU A 436 68.69 18.79 58.15
CA GLU A 436 69.89 18.79 59.02
C GLU A 436 71.15 18.79 58.18
N THR A 437 71.46 19.92 57.51
CA THR A 437 72.84 20.32 57.23
C THR A 437 72.89 21.84 57.00
N ASP A 438 73.08 22.61 58.09
CA ASP A 438 74.02 23.71 58.11
C ASP A 438 74.07 24.34 59.52
N ALA A 439 75.03 23.82 60.31
CA ALA A 439 75.63 24.67 61.40
C ALA A 439 76.93 24.01 61.87
N ALA A 440 78.05 24.35 61.19
CA ALA A 440 79.36 24.59 61.85
C ALA A 440 80.36 25.21 60.87
#